data_cefca4d0e93e945bceaa288cd8677d68
#
_entry.id   cefca4d0e93e945bceaa288cd8677d68
#
_cell.length_a   1.000
_cell.length_b   1.000
_cell.length_c   1.000
_cell.angle_alpha   90.00
_cell.angle_beta   90.00
_cell.angle_gamma   90.00
#
_symmetry.space_group_name_H-M   'P 1'
#
loop_
_entity.id
_entity.type
_entity.pdbx_description
1 polymer ?
#
loop_
_entity_poly.entity_id
_entity_poly.type
_entity_poly.pdbx_seq_one_letter_code
_entity_poly.pdbx_strand_id
1 'polypeptide(L)'
;MKINAQEIEAIKGETAYPFLLKEADADDATSEKQPVFVFLHGRSLSGTNLDRVKRYGLLYAINKGQEVPGIIVAPQSRGGWDPDKVIEIVDYVIAHYNADPDRIYVCGMSMGGYGTMDVAGKYPERIAAAVAICGGGSSQYASNLTQVPIWLHHGTADRAVPISESRKIMKAIKKVDPEADVSLNVIKGGTHGSVERLFHDDAIYDWMLKFKKKHKS
;
A
#
# COMPACT_ATOMS: atom_id res chain seq x y z
N MET A 1 26.48 16.68 -6.60
CA MET A 1 25.70 16.90 -5.39
C MET A 1 25.33 15.52 -4.86
N LYS A 2 25.79 15.11 -3.70
CA LYS A 2 25.47 13.78 -3.16
C LYS A 2 24.03 13.85 -2.66
N ILE A 3 23.13 13.12 -3.28
CA ILE A 3 21.80 12.84 -2.74
C ILE A 3 22.07 12.09 -1.44
N ASN A 4 21.82 12.72 -0.30
CA ASN A 4 21.76 12.00 0.98
C ASN A 4 20.57 11.05 0.87
N ALA A 5 20.83 9.79 0.53
CA ALA A 5 19.82 8.76 0.69
C ALA A 5 19.48 8.74 2.19
N GLN A 6 18.27 9.20 2.53
CA GLN A 6 17.80 9.12 3.91
C GLN A 6 17.83 7.67 4.33
N GLU A 7 18.35 7.44 5.53
CA GLU A 7 18.57 6.11 6.07
C GLU A 7 17.22 5.42 6.30
N ILE A 8 17.08 4.19 5.81
CA ILE A 8 15.89 3.36 6.09
C ILE A 8 16.08 2.78 7.49
N GLU A 9 15.28 3.26 8.42
CA GLU A 9 15.28 2.84 9.82
C GLU A 9 14.53 1.51 10.01
N ALA A 10 14.98 0.68 10.93
CA ALA A 10 14.31 -0.57 11.33
C ALA A 10 13.67 -0.42 12.71
N ILE A 11 12.34 -0.34 12.76
CA ILE A 11 11.55 -0.26 13.99
C ILE A 11 11.15 -1.67 14.42
N LYS A 12 11.53 -2.05 15.65
CA LYS A 12 11.28 -3.39 16.20
C LYS A 12 10.85 -3.29 17.65
N GLY A 13 9.83 -4.07 18.02
CA GLY A 13 9.34 -4.16 19.40
C GLY A 13 8.35 -3.08 19.81
N GLU A 14 8.12 -2.08 18.96
CA GLU A 14 7.17 -0.98 19.21
C GLU A 14 5.75 -1.33 18.75
N THR A 15 5.63 -2.24 17.79
CA THR A 15 4.36 -2.68 17.23
C THR A 15 4.38 -4.18 16.96
N ALA A 16 3.21 -4.80 16.77
CA ALA A 16 3.07 -6.24 16.55
C ALA A 16 3.82 -6.75 15.30
N TYR A 17 3.93 -5.93 14.25
CA TYR A 17 4.80 -6.21 13.11
C TYR A 17 6.03 -5.28 13.16
N PRO A 18 7.25 -5.80 13.09
CA PRO A 18 8.42 -4.97 12.83
C PRO A 18 8.31 -4.36 11.43
N PHE A 19 8.85 -3.15 11.24
CA PHE A 19 8.78 -2.47 9.95
C PHE A 19 10.03 -1.67 9.63
N LEU A 20 10.24 -1.41 8.34
CA LEU A 20 11.19 -0.43 7.83
C LEU A 20 10.48 0.89 7.61
N LEU A 21 11.14 1.98 7.97
CA LEU A 21 10.65 3.34 7.78
C LEU A 21 11.70 4.17 7.06
N LYS A 22 11.27 4.95 6.07
CA LYS A 22 12.01 6.05 5.46
C LYS A 22 11.19 7.32 5.66
N GLU A 23 11.77 8.34 6.27
CA GLU A 23 11.13 9.65 6.39
C GLU A 23 11.05 10.35 5.03
N ALA A 24 10.24 11.40 4.93
CA ALA A 24 10.21 12.28 3.77
C ALA A 24 11.58 12.94 3.55
N ASP A 25 11.96 13.19 2.31
CA ASP A 25 13.23 13.83 2.00
C ASP A 25 13.27 15.25 2.58
N ALA A 26 14.46 15.74 2.95
CA ALA A 26 14.61 17.00 3.66
C ALA A 26 14.11 18.22 2.84
N ASP A 27 14.14 18.13 1.53
CA ASP A 27 13.60 19.15 0.62
C ASP A 27 12.04 19.15 0.64
N ASP A 28 11.42 18.00 0.99
CA ASP A 28 9.99 17.85 1.24
C ASP A 28 9.60 18.14 2.70
N ALA A 29 10.57 18.25 3.60
CA ALA A 29 10.38 18.55 5.03
C ALA A 29 10.00 20.02 5.25
N THR A 30 8.87 20.40 4.68
CA THR A 30 8.17 21.63 5.05
C THR A 30 7.60 21.47 6.45
N SER A 31 7.11 22.58 7.06
CA SER A 31 6.33 22.49 8.31
C SER A 31 5.01 21.70 8.15
N GLU A 32 4.68 21.32 6.92
CA GLU A 32 3.46 20.56 6.59
C GLU A 32 3.62 19.07 6.90
N LYS A 33 2.54 18.48 7.40
CA LYS A 33 2.47 17.04 7.65
C LYS A 33 2.62 16.26 6.35
N GLN A 34 3.34 15.13 6.41
CA GLN A 34 3.72 14.33 5.27
C GLN A 34 2.75 13.17 4.99
N PRO A 35 2.47 12.84 3.74
CA PRO A 35 1.72 11.63 3.40
C PRO A 35 2.46 10.37 3.85
N VAL A 36 1.72 9.30 4.14
CA VAL A 36 2.27 8.02 4.55
C VAL A 36 1.90 6.95 3.54
N PHE A 37 2.89 6.25 3.02
CA PHE A 37 2.71 5.11 2.13
C PHE A 37 3.06 3.80 2.86
N VAL A 38 2.07 2.98 3.12
CA VAL A 38 2.23 1.67 3.75
C VAL A 38 2.30 0.60 2.66
N PHE A 39 3.45 -0.07 2.54
CA PHE A 39 3.68 -1.13 1.57
C PHE A 39 3.55 -2.51 2.21
N LEU A 40 2.61 -3.32 1.75
CA LEU A 40 2.37 -4.69 2.20
C LEU A 40 2.98 -5.69 1.20
N HIS A 41 3.99 -6.44 1.65
CA HIS A 41 4.71 -7.39 0.81
C HIS A 41 3.91 -8.67 0.51
N GLY A 42 4.31 -9.39 -0.54
CA GLY A 42 3.79 -10.72 -0.86
C GLY A 42 4.45 -11.83 -0.03
N ARG A 43 3.92 -13.05 -0.14
CA ARG A 43 4.31 -14.21 0.66
C ARG A 43 5.82 -14.50 0.65
N SER A 44 6.51 -14.28 -0.46
CA SER A 44 7.95 -14.60 -0.59
C SER A 44 8.86 -13.76 0.30
N LEU A 45 8.39 -12.62 0.83
CA LEU A 45 9.13 -11.77 1.76
C LEU A 45 8.74 -11.99 3.22
N SER A 46 7.80 -12.89 3.49
CA SER A 46 7.41 -13.25 4.86
C SER A 46 8.60 -13.77 5.68
N GLY A 47 8.60 -13.51 6.97
CA GLY A 47 9.63 -13.99 7.88
C GLY A 47 9.95 -13.05 9.02
N THR A 48 11.20 -13.09 9.48
CA THR A 48 11.72 -12.31 10.62
C THR A 48 12.95 -11.49 10.26
N ASN A 49 13.35 -11.48 8.99
CA ASN A 49 14.46 -10.68 8.49
C ASN A 49 13.92 -9.53 7.64
N LEU A 50 13.87 -8.33 8.22
CA LEU A 50 13.35 -7.11 7.59
C LEU A 50 14.06 -6.75 6.26
N ASP A 51 15.34 -7.08 6.10
CA ASP A 51 16.05 -6.78 4.84
C ASP A 51 15.45 -7.51 3.62
N ARG A 52 14.69 -8.57 3.85
CA ARG A 52 13.96 -9.22 2.75
C ARG A 52 12.92 -8.29 2.12
N VAL A 53 12.32 -7.38 2.89
CA VAL A 53 11.29 -6.44 2.39
C VAL A 53 11.85 -5.47 1.35
N LYS A 54 13.17 -5.32 1.29
CA LYS A 54 13.88 -4.50 0.28
C LYS A 54 14.08 -5.21 -1.07
N ARG A 55 13.67 -6.48 -1.23
CA ARG A 55 14.04 -7.29 -2.42
C ARG A 55 13.14 -7.05 -3.64
N TYR A 56 11.93 -6.56 -3.44
CA TYR A 56 11.02 -6.12 -4.49
C TYR A 56 9.97 -5.16 -3.92
N GLY A 57 9.16 -4.55 -4.81
CA GLY A 57 8.10 -3.60 -4.44
C GLY A 57 8.63 -2.23 -4.11
N LEU A 58 7.91 -1.49 -3.26
CA LEU A 58 8.16 -0.08 -3.04
C LEU A 58 9.58 0.25 -2.57
N LEU A 59 10.10 -0.44 -1.56
CA LEU A 59 11.47 -0.17 -1.07
C LEU A 59 12.55 -0.56 -2.09
N TYR A 60 12.32 -1.61 -2.88
CA TYR A 60 13.22 -1.96 -3.98
C TYR A 60 13.23 -0.87 -5.05
N ALA A 61 12.06 -0.36 -5.43
CA ALA A 61 11.94 0.73 -6.40
C ALA A 61 12.68 1.98 -5.90
N ILE A 62 12.49 2.38 -4.64
CA ILE A 62 13.20 3.50 -4.02
C ILE A 62 14.72 3.28 -4.04
N ASN A 63 15.21 2.09 -3.71
CA ASN A 63 16.63 1.75 -3.78
C ASN A 63 17.18 1.77 -5.23
N LYS A 64 16.31 1.76 -6.25
CA LYS A 64 16.66 1.90 -7.67
C LYS A 64 16.45 3.31 -8.21
N GLY A 65 16.13 4.27 -7.36
CA GLY A 65 16.01 5.68 -7.72
C GLY A 65 14.59 6.16 -7.94
N GLN A 66 13.57 5.34 -7.61
CA GLN A 66 12.18 5.82 -7.60
C GLN A 66 12.00 6.85 -6.49
N GLU A 67 11.54 8.02 -6.82
CA GLU A 67 11.19 9.05 -5.85
C GLU A 67 9.72 8.87 -5.43
N VAL A 68 9.48 8.84 -4.12
CA VAL A 68 8.13 8.77 -3.55
C VAL A 68 8.06 9.79 -2.42
N PRO A 69 7.25 10.84 -2.57
CA PRO A 69 7.19 11.90 -1.58
C PRO A 69 6.46 11.45 -0.31
N GLY A 70 7.05 11.71 0.85
CA GLY A 70 6.45 11.39 2.14
C GLY A 70 7.13 10.25 2.90
N ILE A 71 6.44 9.79 3.93
CA ILE A 71 6.93 8.74 4.83
C ILE A 71 6.58 7.36 4.25
N ILE A 72 7.59 6.52 4.11
CA ILE A 72 7.42 5.15 3.61
C ILE A 72 7.48 4.17 4.77
N VAL A 73 6.49 3.28 4.85
CA VAL A 73 6.37 2.28 5.90
C VAL A 73 6.23 0.90 5.26
N ALA A 74 7.14 0.00 5.57
CA ALA A 74 7.15 -1.34 5.01
C ALA A 74 7.28 -2.41 6.11
N PRO A 75 6.15 -2.87 6.67
CA PRO A 75 6.15 -3.90 7.69
C PRO A 75 6.53 -5.27 7.14
N GLN A 76 6.94 -6.17 8.05
CA GLN A 76 7.13 -7.57 7.73
C GLN A 76 6.21 -8.46 8.56
N SER A 77 5.37 -9.25 7.89
CA SER A 77 4.59 -10.33 8.52
C SER A 77 5.29 -11.68 8.37
N ARG A 78 4.95 -12.62 9.23
CA ARG A 78 5.39 -14.04 9.11
C ARG A 78 4.54 -14.83 8.11
N GLY A 79 3.34 -14.31 7.79
CA GLY A 79 2.40 -14.90 6.82
C GLY A 79 1.02 -14.30 6.98
N GLY A 80 0.45 -13.79 5.89
CA GLY A 80 -0.82 -13.03 5.91
C GLY A 80 -0.68 -11.64 6.54
N TRP A 81 -1.73 -10.86 6.42
CA TRP A 81 -1.82 -9.51 6.97
C TRP A 81 -3.04 -9.40 7.88
N ASP A 82 -2.81 -8.93 9.09
CA ASP A 82 -3.84 -8.58 10.04
C ASP A 82 -4.04 -7.05 9.98
N PRO A 83 -5.22 -6.57 9.57
CA PRO A 83 -5.49 -5.14 9.47
C PRO A 83 -5.25 -4.37 10.76
N ASP A 84 -5.56 -4.95 11.92
CA ASP A 84 -5.38 -4.29 13.22
C ASP A 84 -3.91 -3.98 13.49
N LYS A 85 -3.03 -4.93 13.17
CA LYS A 85 -1.57 -4.76 13.32
C LYS A 85 -0.98 -3.78 12.32
N VAL A 86 -1.61 -3.63 11.15
CA VAL A 86 -1.18 -2.61 10.18
C VAL A 86 -1.59 -1.22 10.66
N ILE A 87 -2.80 -1.07 11.19
CA ILE A 87 -3.27 0.22 11.75
C ILE A 87 -2.49 0.61 13.01
N GLU A 88 -2.10 -0.34 13.85
CA GLU A 88 -1.20 -0.09 14.99
C GLU A 88 0.10 0.60 14.54
N ILE A 89 0.68 0.18 13.40
CA ILE A 89 1.85 0.84 12.83
C ILE A 89 1.52 2.25 12.34
N VAL A 90 0.38 2.43 11.68
CA VAL A 90 -0.07 3.76 11.22
C VAL A 90 -0.22 4.71 12.41
N ASP A 91 -0.82 4.24 13.52
CA ASP A 91 -0.98 5.04 14.74
C ASP A 91 0.38 5.39 15.36
N TYR A 92 1.31 4.45 15.40
CA TYR A 92 2.68 4.69 15.83
C TYR A 92 3.37 5.77 14.99
N VAL A 93 3.26 5.68 13.66
CA VAL A 93 3.87 6.65 12.74
C VAL A 93 3.26 8.05 12.90
N ILE A 94 1.94 8.15 13.08
CA ILE A 94 1.26 9.43 13.32
C ILE A 94 1.70 10.05 14.65
N ALA A 95 1.95 9.23 15.66
CA ALA A 95 2.35 9.71 17.00
C ALA A 95 3.81 10.15 17.09
N HIS A 96 4.71 9.58 16.26
CA HIS A 96 6.17 9.78 16.43
C HIS A 96 6.82 10.54 15.27
N TYR A 97 6.13 10.70 14.13
CA TYR A 97 6.66 11.36 12.92
C TYR A 97 5.72 12.46 12.44
N ASN A 98 6.20 13.35 11.57
CA ASN A 98 5.38 14.43 11.00
C ASN A 98 4.37 13.93 9.93
N ALA A 99 3.58 12.92 10.28
CA ALA A 99 2.63 12.25 9.40
C ALA A 99 1.28 12.98 9.30
N ASP A 100 0.70 13.04 8.10
CA ASP A 100 -0.66 13.53 7.87
C ASP A 100 -1.67 12.38 8.04
N PRO A 101 -2.49 12.37 9.10
CA PRO A 101 -3.47 11.31 9.33
C PRO A 101 -4.55 11.22 8.24
N ASP A 102 -4.73 12.27 7.45
CA ASP A 102 -5.68 12.32 6.35
C ASP A 102 -5.11 11.80 5.02
N ARG A 103 -3.80 11.59 4.95
CA ARG A 103 -3.09 11.13 3.76
C ARG A 103 -2.35 9.81 4.01
N ILE A 104 -3.10 8.79 4.48
CA ILE A 104 -2.59 7.44 4.66
C ILE A 104 -2.98 6.60 3.44
N TYR A 105 -1.98 6.10 2.74
CA TYR A 105 -2.12 5.28 1.55
C TYR A 105 -1.62 3.87 1.82
N VAL A 106 -2.34 2.86 1.36
CA VAL A 106 -1.91 1.47 1.47
C VAL A 106 -1.75 0.87 0.09
N CYS A 107 -0.61 0.26 -0.16
CA CYS A 107 -0.35 -0.47 -1.40
C CYS A 107 0.30 -1.82 -1.12
N GLY A 108 0.13 -2.76 -2.02
CA GLY A 108 0.72 -4.07 -1.85
C GLY A 108 0.52 -4.99 -3.05
N MET A 109 1.29 -6.08 -3.05
CA MET A 109 1.28 -7.04 -4.14
C MET A 109 0.99 -8.45 -3.64
N SER A 110 0.21 -9.24 -4.41
CA SER A 110 -0.08 -10.64 -4.11
C SER A 110 -0.77 -10.76 -2.74
N MET A 111 -0.21 -11.51 -1.79
CA MET A 111 -0.66 -11.53 -0.39
C MET A 111 -0.80 -10.11 0.19
N GLY A 112 0.12 -9.19 -0.16
CA GLY A 112 0.03 -7.78 0.21
C GLY A 112 -1.10 -7.04 -0.49
N GLY A 113 -1.45 -7.43 -1.72
CA GLY A 113 -2.62 -6.89 -2.42
C GLY A 113 -3.94 -7.27 -1.73
N TYR A 114 -4.05 -8.51 -1.22
CA TYR A 114 -5.18 -8.90 -0.36
C TYR A 114 -5.17 -8.11 0.96
N GLY A 115 -4.00 -8.02 1.62
CA GLY A 115 -3.86 -7.24 2.84
C GLY A 115 -4.24 -5.76 2.66
N THR A 116 -3.90 -5.17 1.53
CA THR A 116 -4.30 -3.80 1.16
C THR A 116 -5.82 -3.65 1.15
N MET A 117 -6.53 -4.59 0.51
CA MET A 117 -7.99 -4.58 0.45
C MET A 117 -8.63 -4.83 1.82
N ASP A 118 -8.03 -5.72 2.63
CA ASP A 118 -8.54 -6.01 3.97
C ASP A 118 -8.35 -4.83 4.92
N VAL A 119 -7.19 -4.13 4.86
CA VAL A 119 -6.95 -2.91 5.65
C VAL A 119 -7.92 -1.80 5.24
N ALA A 120 -8.03 -1.52 3.93
CA ALA A 120 -8.93 -0.49 3.42
C ALA A 120 -10.41 -0.81 3.74
N GLY A 121 -10.79 -2.09 3.71
CA GLY A 121 -12.15 -2.53 4.00
C GLY A 121 -12.51 -2.54 5.49
N LYS A 122 -11.55 -2.82 6.37
CA LYS A 122 -11.77 -2.80 7.81
C LYS A 122 -11.72 -1.38 8.39
N TYR A 123 -10.88 -0.52 7.83
CA TYR A 123 -10.63 0.86 8.30
C TYR A 123 -10.80 1.90 7.18
N PRO A 124 -11.98 1.93 6.52
CA PRO A 124 -12.19 2.82 5.37
C PRO A 124 -12.06 4.31 5.74
N GLU A 125 -12.31 4.67 6.99
CA GLU A 125 -12.20 6.04 7.50
C GLU A 125 -10.74 6.50 7.66
N ARG A 126 -9.79 5.55 7.72
CA ARG A 126 -8.36 5.82 7.92
C ARG A 126 -7.57 5.87 6.61
N ILE A 127 -8.04 5.21 5.55
CA ILE A 127 -7.29 5.04 4.30
C ILE A 127 -7.78 6.00 3.24
N ALA A 128 -6.89 6.89 2.78
CA ALA A 128 -7.20 7.90 1.77
C ALA A 128 -7.31 7.31 0.35
N ALA A 129 -6.45 6.34 0.01
CA ALA A 129 -6.52 5.57 -1.22
C ALA A 129 -5.78 4.23 -1.08
N ALA A 130 -6.12 3.25 -1.91
CA ALA A 130 -5.54 1.92 -1.90
C ALA A 130 -5.15 1.44 -3.31
N VAL A 131 -3.93 0.87 -3.44
CA VAL A 131 -3.44 0.26 -4.68
C VAL A 131 -3.12 -1.21 -4.45
N ALA A 132 -3.90 -2.12 -5.04
CA ALA A 132 -3.70 -3.56 -4.91
C ALA A 132 -3.23 -4.18 -6.23
N ILE A 133 -2.03 -4.76 -6.22
CA ILE A 133 -1.39 -5.38 -7.40
C ILE A 133 -1.48 -6.90 -7.27
N CYS A 134 -2.04 -7.57 -8.27
CA CYS A 134 -2.20 -9.03 -8.32
C CYS A 134 -2.80 -9.61 -7.03
N GLY A 135 -3.81 -8.94 -6.48
CA GLY A 135 -4.53 -9.34 -5.29
C GLY A 135 -6.02 -9.55 -5.54
N GLY A 136 -6.73 -9.74 -4.47
CA GLY A 136 -8.17 -9.78 -4.39
C GLY A 136 -8.60 -9.15 -3.07
N GLY A 137 -9.80 -9.49 -2.59
CA GLY A 137 -10.30 -9.00 -1.32
C GLY A 137 -11.52 -9.78 -0.85
N SER A 138 -11.84 -9.68 0.43
CA SER A 138 -13.05 -10.29 0.97
C SER A 138 -14.28 -9.46 0.61
N SER A 139 -15.28 -10.13 0.02
CA SER A 139 -16.56 -9.49 -0.32
C SER A 139 -17.35 -8.99 0.92
N GLN A 140 -16.99 -9.45 2.13
CA GLN A 140 -17.58 -8.93 3.37
C GLN A 140 -17.32 -7.43 3.56
N TYR A 141 -16.21 -6.92 3.01
CA TYR A 141 -15.84 -5.52 3.08
C TYR A 141 -16.39 -4.68 1.90
N ALA A 142 -17.14 -5.26 0.98
CA ALA A 142 -17.58 -4.54 -0.23
C ALA A 142 -18.28 -3.22 0.07
N SER A 143 -19.13 -3.16 1.11
CA SER A 143 -19.81 -1.93 1.52
C SER A 143 -18.85 -0.86 2.04
N ASN A 144 -17.87 -1.25 2.85
CA ASN A 144 -16.89 -0.31 3.40
C ASN A 144 -15.93 0.20 2.30
N LEU A 145 -15.55 -0.68 1.37
CA LEU A 145 -14.65 -0.36 0.27
C LEU A 145 -15.23 0.66 -0.73
N THR A 146 -16.55 0.89 -0.74
CA THR A 146 -17.14 1.99 -1.54
C THR A 146 -16.68 3.38 -1.08
N GLN A 147 -16.15 3.49 0.15
CA GLN A 147 -15.71 4.76 0.75
C GLN A 147 -14.24 5.08 0.48
N VAL A 148 -13.52 4.18 -0.19
CA VAL A 148 -12.07 4.30 -0.44
C VAL A 148 -11.82 4.27 -1.94
N PRO A 149 -11.13 5.26 -2.51
CA PRO A 149 -10.61 5.16 -3.87
C PRO A 149 -9.66 3.98 -4.00
N ILE A 150 -9.91 3.09 -4.98
CA ILE A 150 -9.17 1.84 -5.16
C ILE A 150 -8.71 1.69 -6.60
N TRP A 151 -7.42 1.47 -6.78
CA TRP A 151 -6.86 1.11 -8.08
C TRP A 151 -6.26 -0.29 -8.04
N LEU A 152 -6.92 -1.20 -8.73
CA LEU A 152 -6.47 -2.58 -8.88
C LEU A 152 -5.60 -2.70 -10.14
N HIS A 153 -4.53 -3.48 -10.07
CA HIS A 153 -3.69 -3.81 -11.22
C HIS A 153 -3.51 -5.33 -11.30
N HIS A 154 -3.72 -5.93 -12.47
CA HIS A 154 -3.57 -7.38 -12.61
C HIS A 154 -3.14 -7.79 -14.00
N GLY A 155 -2.20 -8.72 -14.07
CA GLY A 155 -1.72 -9.32 -15.31
C GLY A 155 -2.63 -10.44 -15.80
N THR A 156 -2.89 -10.51 -17.12
CA THR A 156 -3.74 -11.57 -17.69
C THR A 156 -3.06 -12.93 -17.75
N ALA A 157 -1.73 -12.99 -17.65
CA ALA A 157 -0.94 -14.21 -17.63
C ALA A 157 -0.47 -14.59 -16.22
N ASP A 158 -1.08 -14.01 -15.17
CA ASP A 158 -0.80 -14.36 -13.79
C ASP A 158 -1.29 -15.79 -13.49
N ARG A 159 -0.34 -16.69 -13.17
CA ARG A 159 -0.60 -18.09 -12.84
C ARG A 159 -0.59 -18.37 -11.34
N ALA A 160 -0.18 -17.40 -10.52
CA ALA A 160 -0.14 -17.54 -9.06
C ALA A 160 -1.45 -17.06 -8.42
N VAL A 161 -1.95 -15.91 -8.88
CA VAL A 161 -3.26 -15.36 -8.48
C VAL A 161 -4.01 -15.05 -9.77
N PRO A 162 -5.14 -15.72 -10.05
CA PRO A 162 -5.89 -15.46 -11.26
C PRO A 162 -6.54 -14.07 -11.22
N ILE A 163 -6.56 -13.37 -12.36
CA ILE A 163 -7.17 -12.03 -12.50
C ILE A 163 -8.64 -11.98 -12.08
N SER A 164 -9.31 -13.13 -12.04
CA SER A 164 -10.67 -13.25 -11.54
C SER A 164 -10.83 -12.77 -10.09
N GLU A 165 -9.78 -12.83 -9.28
CA GLU A 165 -9.81 -12.36 -7.89
C GLU A 165 -10.00 -10.83 -7.82
N SER A 166 -9.22 -10.06 -8.60
CA SER A 166 -9.42 -8.60 -8.70
C SER A 166 -10.79 -8.26 -9.33
N ARG A 167 -11.20 -8.99 -10.34
CA ARG A 167 -12.53 -8.78 -10.97
C ARG A 167 -13.67 -9.06 -10.00
N LYS A 168 -13.54 -10.10 -9.17
CA LYS A 168 -14.56 -10.49 -8.18
C LYS A 168 -14.78 -9.40 -7.14
N ILE A 169 -13.69 -8.87 -6.57
CA ILE A 169 -13.82 -7.82 -5.55
C ILE A 169 -14.33 -6.50 -6.17
N MET A 170 -13.84 -6.10 -7.34
CA MET A 170 -14.35 -4.92 -8.04
C MET A 170 -15.86 -5.05 -8.32
N LYS A 171 -16.30 -6.21 -8.82
CA LYS A 171 -17.72 -6.47 -9.05
C LYS A 171 -18.54 -6.42 -7.76
N ALA A 172 -18.01 -6.92 -6.64
CA ALA A 172 -18.70 -6.87 -5.35
C ALA A 172 -18.89 -5.42 -4.87
N ILE A 173 -17.85 -4.58 -4.99
CA ILE A 173 -17.92 -3.16 -4.64
C ILE A 173 -18.93 -2.43 -5.54
N LYS A 174 -18.83 -2.60 -6.87
CA LYS A 174 -19.73 -1.96 -7.84
C LYS A 174 -21.19 -2.46 -7.74
N LYS A 175 -21.41 -3.63 -7.16
CA LYS A 175 -22.78 -4.11 -6.86
C LYS A 175 -23.41 -3.34 -5.69
N VAL A 176 -22.61 -2.89 -4.73
CA VAL A 176 -23.08 -2.08 -3.59
C VAL A 176 -23.30 -0.65 -4.03
N ASP A 177 -22.30 -0.08 -4.70
CA ASP A 177 -22.35 1.28 -5.24
C ASP A 177 -21.73 1.30 -6.65
N PRO A 178 -22.54 1.47 -7.71
CA PRO A 178 -22.03 1.56 -9.09
C PRO A 178 -21.07 2.73 -9.32
N GLU A 179 -21.20 3.81 -8.54
CA GLU A 179 -20.38 5.03 -8.65
C GLU A 179 -19.12 4.99 -7.76
N ALA A 180 -18.93 3.92 -6.94
CA ALA A 180 -17.73 3.79 -6.11
C ALA A 180 -16.45 3.96 -6.95
N ASP A 181 -15.48 4.70 -6.43
CA ASP A 181 -14.20 4.93 -7.12
C ASP A 181 -13.30 3.68 -7.04
N VAL A 182 -13.63 2.69 -7.85
CA VAL A 182 -12.83 1.47 -8.02
C VAL A 182 -12.59 1.18 -9.49
N SER A 183 -11.35 0.98 -9.86
CA SER A 183 -10.92 0.67 -11.22
C SER A 183 -9.95 -0.50 -11.27
N LEU A 184 -9.88 -1.19 -12.43
CA LEU A 184 -8.96 -2.29 -12.67
C LEU A 184 -8.17 -2.04 -13.95
N ASN A 185 -6.87 -1.86 -13.80
CA ASN A 185 -5.92 -1.87 -14.91
C ASN A 185 -5.55 -3.31 -15.27
N VAL A 186 -5.96 -3.75 -16.46
CA VAL A 186 -5.69 -5.10 -16.99
C VAL A 186 -4.43 -5.07 -17.84
N ILE A 187 -3.35 -5.69 -17.35
CA ILE A 187 -2.05 -5.72 -18.04
C ILE A 187 -2.00 -6.96 -18.92
N LYS A 188 -2.19 -6.75 -20.23
CA LYS A 188 -2.18 -7.85 -21.22
C LYS A 188 -0.82 -8.55 -21.23
N GLY A 189 -0.81 -9.87 -21.08
CA GLY A 189 0.41 -10.69 -21.01
C GLY A 189 1.22 -10.53 -19.73
N GLY A 190 0.80 -9.66 -18.79
CA GLY A 190 1.48 -9.48 -17.50
C GLY A 190 1.43 -10.76 -16.66
N THR A 191 2.59 -11.19 -16.19
CA THR A 191 2.73 -12.32 -15.24
C THR A 191 2.75 -11.81 -13.81
N HIS A 192 2.61 -12.70 -12.82
CA HIS A 192 2.67 -12.35 -11.40
C HIS A 192 3.92 -11.54 -11.04
N GLY A 193 5.09 -11.94 -11.51
CA GLY A 193 6.34 -11.22 -11.23
C GLY A 193 6.53 -9.95 -12.06
N SER A 194 6.06 -9.92 -13.33
CA SER A 194 6.35 -8.79 -14.22
C SER A 194 5.60 -7.50 -13.87
N VAL A 195 4.50 -7.60 -13.13
CA VAL A 195 3.69 -6.44 -12.71
C VAL A 195 4.28 -5.71 -11.50
N GLU A 196 5.28 -6.29 -10.86
CA GLU A 196 6.07 -5.63 -9.80
C GLU A 196 6.66 -4.28 -10.26
N ARG A 197 7.01 -4.18 -11.55
CA ARG A 197 7.50 -2.94 -12.17
C ARG A 197 6.60 -1.71 -11.96
N LEU A 198 5.33 -1.89 -11.61
CA LEU A 198 4.42 -0.78 -11.32
C LEU A 198 4.89 0.05 -10.12
N PHE A 199 5.67 -0.52 -9.21
CA PHE A 199 6.26 0.26 -8.12
C PHE A 199 7.39 1.19 -8.58
N HIS A 200 7.87 1.06 -9.83
CA HIS A 200 8.85 1.95 -10.47
C HIS A 200 8.17 3.00 -11.37
N ASP A 201 6.86 3.21 -11.24
CA ASP A 201 6.07 4.13 -12.04
C ASP A 201 5.44 5.18 -11.12
N ASP A 202 5.72 6.45 -11.39
CA ASP A 202 5.16 7.57 -10.64
C ASP A 202 3.63 7.58 -10.64
N ALA A 203 3.03 7.01 -11.68
CA ALA A 203 1.59 7.03 -11.87
C ALA A 203 0.78 6.49 -10.69
N ILE A 204 1.29 5.45 -9.98
CA ILE A 204 0.57 4.88 -8.82
C ILE A 204 0.63 5.83 -7.61
N TYR A 205 1.75 6.51 -7.41
CA TYR A 205 1.93 7.45 -6.30
C TYR A 205 1.18 8.75 -6.57
N ASP A 206 1.32 9.30 -7.77
CA ASP A 206 0.58 10.50 -8.22
C ASP A 206 -0.93 10.30 -8.13
N TRP A 207 -1.40 9.08 -8.46
CA TRP A 207 -2.81 8.75 -8.33
C TRP A 207 -3.25 8.75 -6.86
N MET A 208 -2.51 8.10 -5.96
CA MET A 208 -2.82 8.07 -4.53
C MET A 208 -2.83 9.48 -3.92
N LEU A 209 -1.87 10.33 -4.28
CA LEU A 209 -1.74 11.70 -3.76
C LEU A 209 -2.90 12.63 -4.12
N LYS A 210 -3.76 12.27 -5.08
CA LYS A 210 -4.98 13.03 -5.40
C LYS A 210 -6.04 12.97 -4.30
N PHE A 211 -5.92 12.01 -3.38
CA PHE A 211 -6.94 11.74 -2.37
C PHE A 211 -6.48 12.14 -0.98
N LYS A 212 -7.41 12.70 -0.22
CA LYS A 212 -7.24 13.03 1.18
C LYS A 212 -8.53 12.71 1.92
N LYS A 213 -8.45 12.14 3.11
CA LYS A 213 -9.64 11.96 3.96
C LYS A 213 -10.17 13.32 4.39
N LYS A 214 -11.49 13.45 4.33
CA LYS A 214 -12.21 14.59 4.89
C LYS A 214 -12.88 14.10 6.17
N HIS A 215 -12.45 14.58 7.31
CA HIS A 215 -13.22 14.37 8.53
C HIS A 215 -14.53 15.14 8.36
N LYS A 216 -15.68 14.44 8.50
CA LYS A 216 -16.97 15.13 8.62
C LYS A 216 -16.88 15.91 9.93
N SER A 217 -16.84 17.25 9.81
CA SER A 217 -17.02 18.19 10.92
C SER A 217 -18.36 17.98 11.57
#